data_b9790b43dd29ca47b593e9d494746a2e
#
_entry.id   b9790b43dd29ca47b593e9d494746a2e
#
_cell.length_a   1.000
_cell.length_b   1.000
_cell.length_c   1.000
_cell.angle_alpha   90.00
_cell.angle_beta   90.00
_cell.angle_gamma   90.00
#
_symmetry.space_group_name_H-M   'P 1'
#
loop_
_entity.id
_entity.type
_entity.pdbx_description
1 polymer ?
#
loop_
_entity_poly.entity_id
_entity_poly.type
_entity_poly.pdbx_seq_one_letter_code
_entity_poly.pdbx_strand_id
1 'polypeptide(L)'
;MKTIALLTFIAVYALLLLLPKYRAVSALSAAALFLLLRIVPLGDVAGTVDWNVLMMLAGTMGTVDLFIRSNMPNRLSDRLVAVLPSVKWLIIALALFAGLVSAFVDNVATVLMLAPVGLAISKKLNISPVQPILAIAVSSNLQGAATLVGDTTSILLGGHMGLDFMDFFAYRGRPGLFWVVQAGALMTVPVMLFLFRKEKGKLYGAALTPVTDYLPTWLLLGTVLSLIAASFIPNKPEITNGLICMVFFLAGLAAECGRHGTALAKDVLKAIDYETLALLAGLFLVIRGVERVGIIDDLSHIITGMGGGNLFLTYTIIVWASVLISAFVDNIPYTATMLPVVGGVAATLGVDQTVLCFGLLVGATLGGNLTPVGASANIAACGILRRDGYEVSAGQFMRIGVPFTLAAVLTGYVLCWVFYAGLGV
;
A
#
# COMPACT_ATOMS: atom_id res chain seq x y z
N MET A 1 18.16 21.65 20.39
CA MET A 1 17.99 20.84 19.16
C MET A 1 16.72 20.00 19.21
N LYS A 2 16.39 19.30 20.32
CA LYS A 2 15.17 18.49 20.46
C LYS A 2 13.88 19.27 20.16
N THR A 3 13.72 20.46 20.73
CA THR A 3 12.53 21.32 20.50
C THR A 3 12.39 21.74 19.03
N ILE A 4 13.50 22.10 18.36
CA ILE A 4 13.46 22.49 16.94
C ILE A 4 13.07 21.29 16.08
N ALA A 5 13.66 20.12 16.35
CA ALA A 5 13.33 18.90 15.63
C ALA A 5 11.84 18.50 15.83
N LEU A 6 11.33 18.62 17.05
CA LEU A 6 9.91 18.36 17.35
C LEU A 6 8.98 19.33 16.60
N LEU A 7 9.26 20.63 16.65
CA LEU A 7 8.45 21.63 15.95
C LEU A 7 8.50 21.43 14.43
N THR A 8 9.67 21.12 13.87
CA THR A 8 9.81 20.80 12.43
C THR A 8 9.04 19.55 12.08
N PHE A 9 9.11 18.51 12.90
CA PHE A 9 8.37 17.27 12.69
C PHE A 9 6.84 17.50 12.70
N ILE A 10 6.33 18.22 13.71
CA ILE A 10 4.92 18.61 13.78
C ILE A 10 4.51 19.44 12.57
N ALA A 11 5.36 20.41 12.17
CA ALA A 11 5.08 21.26 11.00
C ALA A 11 5.03 20.44 9.70
N VAL A 12 5.94 19.48 9.50
CA VAL A 12 5.89 18.57 8.34
C VAL A 12 4.58 17.82 8.31
N TYR A 13 4.17 17.20 9.42
CA TYR A 13 2.91 16.44 9.46
C TYR A 13 1.67 17.34 9.25
N ALA A 14 1.67 18.53 9.82
CA ALA A 14 0.62 19.51 9.55
C ALA A 14 0.57 19.88 8.07
N LEU A 15 1.73 20.09 7.41
CA LEU A 15 1.79 20.38 5.98
C LEU A 15 1.39 19.19 5.10
N LEU A 16 1.77 17.96 5.49
CA LEU A 16 1.34 16.75 4.78
C LEU A 16 -0.20 16.59 4.78
N LEU A 17 -0.85 16.99 5.88
CA LEU A 17 -2.31 16.97 6.03
C LEU A 17 -3.00 18.12 5.27
N LEU A 18 -2.51 19.36 5.46
CA LEU A 18 -3.17 20.57 4.97
C LEU A 18 -2.86 20.85 3.51
N LEU A 19 -1.68 20.43 3.02
CA LEU A 19 -1.18 20.72 1.68
C LEU A 19 -0.65 19.45 0.98
N PRO A 20 -1.51 18.45 0.66
CA PRO A 20 -1.08 17.18 0.06
C PRO A 20 -0.28 17.34 -1.23
N LYS A 21 -0.52 18.42 -2.00
CA LYS A 21 0.19 18.73 -3.25
C LYS A 21 1.68 19.03 -3.03
N TYR A 22 2.09 19.44 -1.82
CA TYR A 22 3.48 19.84 -1.51
C TYR A 22 4.16 18.86 -0.56
N ARG A 23 3.64 17.64 -0.41
CA ARG A 23 4.13 16.65 0.56
C ARG A 23 5.62 16.33 0.41
N ALA A 24 6.10 16.10 -0.80
CA ALA A 24 7.52 15.83 -1.07
C ALA A 24 8.40 17.05 -0.74
N VAL A 25 7.97 18.25 -1.17
CA VAL A 25 8.69 19.50 -0.89
C VAL A 25 8.78 19.74 0.61
N SER A 26 7.70 19.52 1.37
CA SER A 26 7.68 19.69 2.82
C SER A 26 8.67 18.74 3.52
N ALA A 27 8.69 17.46 3.14
CA ALA A 27 9.63 16.49 3.71
C ALA A 27 11.08 16.79 3.35
N LEU A 28 11.37 17.13 2.07
CA LEU A 28 12.71 17.48 1.63
C LEU A 28 13.21 18.78 2.27
N SER A 29 12.35 19.79 2.45
CA SER A 29 12.70 21.05 3.11
C SER A 29 13.08 20.82 4.59
N ALA A 30 12.33 19.96 5.30
CA ALA A 30 12.66 19.59 6.67
C ALA A 30 13.94 18.76 6.75
N ALA A 31 14.16 17.83 5.82
CA ALA A 31 15.39 17.08 5.70
C ALA A 31 16.59 18.03 5.48
N ALA A 32 16.47 18.99 4.56
CA ALA A 32 17.48 20.01 4.32
C ALA A 32 17.76 20.84 5.59
N LEU A 33 16.72 21.23 6.33
CA LEU A 33 16.87 21.94 7.61
C LEU A 33 17.63 21.09 8.63
N PHE A 34 17.35 19.79 8.74
CA PHE A 34 18.04 18.89 9.66
C PHE A 34 19.52 18.71 9.29
N LEU A 35 19.83 18.68 7.99
CA LEU A 35 21.21 18.66 7.50
C LEU A 35 21.96 19.98 7.81
N LEU A 36 21.32 21.14 7.57
CA LEU A 36 21.88 22.46 7.86
C LEU A 36 22.17 22.65 9.36
N LEU A 37 21.24 22.18 10.21
CA LEU A 37 21.39 22.22 11.67
C LEU A 37 22.30 21.11 12.22
N ARG A 38 22.85 20.25 11.34
CA ARG A 38 23.68 19.11 11.69
C ARG A 38 23.02 18.13 12.68
N ILE A 39 21.69 18.10 12.72
CA ILE A 39 20.94 17.07 13.46
C ILE A 39 21.22 15.71 12.82
N VAL A 40 21.23 15.65 11.48
CA VAL A 40 21.72 14.53 10.68
C VAL A 40 23.03 14.98 10.01
N PRO A 41 24.17 14.31 10.25
CA PRO A 41 25.42 14.61 9.55
C PRO A 41 25.31 14.32 8.05
N LEU A 42 25.96 15.14 7.23
CA LEU A 42 25.98 14.93 5.78
C LEU A 42 26.55 13.56 5.37
N GLY A 43 27.53 13.03 6.12
CA GLY A 43 28.11 11.71 5.86
C GLY A 43 27.14 10.55 6.07
N ASP A 44 26.08 10.76 6.86
CA ASP A 44 25.10 9.70 7.19
C ASP A 44 23.96 9.65 6.17
N VAL A 45 23.83 10.61 5.27
CA VAL A 45 22.69 10.71 4.32
C VAL A 45 22.54 9.43 3.49
N ALA A 46 23.63 8.94 2.91
CA ALA A 46 23.59 7.73 2.07
C ALA A 46 23.21 6.47 2.85
N GLY A 47 23.60 6.36 4.12
CA GLY A 47 23.24 5.23 4.98
C GLY A 47 21.89 5.37 5.69
N THR A 48 21.29 6.57 5.67
CA THR A 48 19.97 6.83 6.28
C THR A 48 18.83 6.54 5.30
N VAL A 49 19.05 6.82 4.01
CA VAL A 49 18.04 6.55 2.97
C VAL A 49 18.01 5.05 2.69
N ASP A 50 16.85 4.46 2.80
CA ASP A 50 16.65 3.06 2.41
C ASP A 50 16.55 2.94 0.88
N TRP A 51 17.70 2.71 0.25
CA TRP A 51 17.80 2.55 -1.20
C TRP A 51 17.08 1.30 -1.70
N ASN A 52 17.00 0.24 -0.89
CA ASN A 52 16.28 -0.96 -1.26
C ASN A 52 14.79 -0.66 -1.45
N VAL A 53 14.17 0.04 -0.50
CA VAL A 53 12.78 0.50 -0.58
C VAL A 53 12.56 1.39 -1.82
N LEU A 54 13.41 2.40 -2.03
CA LEU A 54 13.25 3.32 -3.18
C LEU A 54 13.38 2.61 -4.53
N MET A 55 14.33 1.67 -4.65
CA MET A 55 14.50 0.88 -5.87
C MET A 55 13.38 -0.13 -6.08
N MET A 56 12.87 -0.76 -5.01
CA MET A 56 11.68 -1.61 -5.11
C MET A 56 10.50 -0.84 -5.66
N LEU A 57 10.22 0.34 -5.11
CA LEU A 57 9.12 1.20 -5.56
C LEU A 57 9.29 1.63 -7.02
N ALA A 58 10.43 2.20 -7.38
CA ALA A 58 10.68 2.64 -8.75
C ALA A 58 10.59 1.49 -9.75
N GLY A 59 11.19 0.34 -9.42
CA GLY A 59 11.22 -0.85 -10.27
C GLY A 59 9.84 -1.47 -10.45
N THR A 60 9.07 -1.61 -9.37
CA THR A 60 7.70 -2.15 -9.44
C THR A 60 6.77 -1.23 -10.18
N MET A 61 6.77 0.10 -9.89
CA MET A 61 5.94 1.09 -10.59
C MET A 61 6.20 1.06 -12.11
N GLY A 62 7.46 1.01 -12.52
CA GLY A 62 7.81 0.97 -13.95
C GLY A 62 7.38 -0.34 -14.62
N THR A 63 7.61 -1.49 -13.99
CA THR A 63 7.20 -2.81 -14.53
C THR A 63 5.67 -2.91 -14.62
N VAL A 64 4.97 -2.37 -13.63
CA VAL A 64 3.50 -2.32 -13.58
C VAL A 64 2.93 -1.42 -14.66
N ASP A 65 3.52 -0.25 -14.94
CA ASP A 65 3.07 0.62 -16.03
C ASP A 65 3.16 -0.09 -17.40
N LEU A 66 4.25 -0.82 -17.65
CA LEU A 66 4.38 -1.67 -18.83
C LEU A 66 3.28 -2.75 -18.91
N PHE A 67 2.98 -3.39 -17.76
CA PHE A 67 1.93 -4.40 -17.67
C PHE A 67 0.53 -3.82 -17.94
N ILE A 68 0.25 -2.62 -17.45
CA ILE A 68 -1.02 -1.91 -17.73
C ILE A 68 -1.15 -1.62 -19.23
N ARG A 69 -0.10 -1.11 -19.86
CA ARG A 69 -0.06 -0.79 -21.32
C ARG A 69 -0.25 -2.01 -22.21
N SER A 70 0.06 -3.20 -21.74
CA SER A 70 -0.12 -4.46 -22.48
C SER A 70 -1.57 -4.87 -22.68
N ASN A 71 -2.54 -4.21 -22.06
CA ASN A 71 -3.95 -4.58 -22.01
C ASN A 71 -4.26 -5.96 -21.40
N MET A 72 -3.27 -6.64 -20.82
CA MET A 72 -3.49 -7.92 -20.14
C MET A 72 -4.50 -7.84 -19.01
N PRO A 73 -4.46 -6.81 -18.13
CA PRO A 73 -5.45 -6.66 -17.07
C PRO A 73 -6.89 -6.50 -17.60
N ASN A 74 -7.06 -5.73 -18.69
CA ASN A 74 -8.36 -5.55 -19.32
C ASN A 74 -8.90 -6.88 -19.83
N ARG A 75 -8.06 -7.69 -20.51
CA ARG A 75 -8.42 -9.02 -20.97
C ARG A 75 -8.84 -9.97 -19.85
N LEU A 76 -8.13 -9.93 -18.71
CA LEU A 76 -8.47 -10.72 -17.53
C LEU A 76 -9.83 -10.31 -16.95
N SER A 77 -10.11 -9.00 -16.88
CA SER A 77 -11.40 -8.46 -16.44
C SER A 77 -12.55 -8.86 -17.38
N ASP A 78 -12.35 -8.80 -18.70
CA ASP A 78 -13.35 -9.21 -19.68
C ASP A 78 -13.73 -10.70 -19.54
N ARG A 79 -12.74 -11.55 -19.24
CA ARG A 79 -13.01 -12.97 -18.93
C ARG A 79 -13.88 -13.15 -17.70
N LEU A 80 -13.66 -12.36 -16.63
CA LEU A 80 -14.51 -12.39 -15.45
C LEU A 80 -15.96 -12.01 -15.80
N VAL A 81 -16.15 -10.95 -16.60
CA VAL A 81 -17.49 -10.50 -17.03
C VAL A 81 -18.21 -11.59 -17.82
N ALA A 82 -17.49 -12.33 -18.65
CA ALA A 82 -18.07 -13.35 -19.52
C ALA A 82 -18.64 -14.57 -18.77
N VAL A 83 -18.15 -14.88 -17.57
CA VAL A 83 -18.54 -16.07 -16.81
C VAL A 83 -19.52 -15.79 -15.67
N LEU A 84 -19.81 -14.54 -15.33
CA LEU A 84 -20.58 -14.20 -14.14
C LEU A 84 -22.08 -14.03 -14.43
N PRO A 85 -22.98 -14.50 -13.53
CA PRO A 85 -24.41 -14.58 -13.80
C PRO A 85 -25.17 -13.26 -13.57
N SER A 86 -24.64 -12.33 -12.77
CA SER A 86 -25.37 -11.11 -12.41
C SER A 86 -24.44 -9.96 -12.00
N VAL A 87 -24.97 -8.72 -12.04
CA VAL A 87 -24.29 -7.49 -11.68
C VAL A 87 -23.69 -7.56 -10.25
N LYS A 88 -24.43 -8.09 -9.29
CA LYS A 88 -23.94 -8.27 -7.92
C LYS A 88 -22.63 -9.09 -7.88
N TRP A 89 -22.63 -10.24 -8.55
CA TRP A 89 -21.44 -11.09 -8.59
C TRP A 89 -20.30 -10.46 -9.38
N LEU A 90 -20.64 -9.68 -10.41
CA LEU A 90 -19.64 -8.90 -11.14
C LEU A 90 -18.91 -7.89 -10.25
N ILE A 91 -19.65 -7.09 -9.46
CA ILE A 91 -19.06 -6.10 -8.56
C ILE A 91 -18.12 -6.78 -7.56
N ILE A 92 -18.58 -7.88 -6.94
CA ILE A 92 -17.80 -8.63 -5.97
C ILE A 92 -16.55 -9.24 -6.63
N ALA A 93 -16.71 -9.86 -7.80
CA ALA A 93 -15.58 -10.47 -8.50
C ALA A 93 -14.57 -9.44 -9.00
N LEU A 94 -15.02 -8.27 -9.49
CA LEU A 94 -14.10 -7.18 -9.85
C LEU A 94 -13.36 -6.63 -8.63
N ALA A 95 -14.03 -6.51 -7.49
CA ALA A 95 -13.40 -6.09 -6.24
C ALA A 95 -12.35 -7.12 -5.78
N LEU A 96 -12.68 -8.41 -5.75
CA LEU A 96 -11.75 -9.48 -5.39
C LEU A 96 -10.59 -9.59 -6.40
N PHE A 97 -10.89 -9.44 -7.69
CA PHE A 97 -9.87 -9.44 -8.74
C PHE A 97 -8.93 -8.22 -8.60
N ALA A 98 -9.48 -7.03 -8.34
CA ALA A 98 -8.68 -5.84 -8.04
C ALA A 98 -7.78 -6.07 -6.83
N GLY A 99 -8.31 -6.68 -5.78
CA GLY A 99 -7.52 -7.08 -4.62
C GLY A 99 -6.40 -8.05 -5.00
N LEU A 100 -6.71 -9.13 -5.72
CA LEU A 100 -5.70 -10.11 -6.13
C LEU A 100 -4.59 -9.47 -6.97
N VAL A 101 -4.94 -8.59 -7.89
CA VAL A 101 -3.95 -7.83 -8.68
C VAL A 101 -3.14 -6.92 -7.77
N SER A 102 -3.80 -6.21 -6.84
CA SER A 102 -3.14 -5.26 -5.93
C SER A 102 -2.22 -5.93 -4.91
N ALA A 103 -2.34 -7.22 -4.69
CA ALA A 103 -1.36 -7.96 -3.90
C ALA A 103 0.05 -7.97 -4.54
N PHE A 104 0.17 -7.69 -5.85
CA PHE A 104 1.43 -7.69 -6.60
C PHE A 104 1.67 -6.39 -7.38
N VAL A 105 0.68 -5.52 -7.40
CA VAL A 105 0.66 -4.26 -8.15
C VAL A 105 0.17 -3.18 -7.21
N ASP A 106 0.82 -2.02 -7.22
CA ASP A 106 0.42 -0.87 -6.41
C ASP A 106 -1.10 -0.59 -6.47
N ASN A 107 -1.67 -0.23 -5.33
CA ASN A 107 -3.10 -0.05 -5.15
C ASN A 107 -3.67 1.07 -6.04
N VAL A 108 -2.94 2.18 -6.22
CA VAL A 108 -3.36 3.30 -7.08
C VAL A 108 -3.35 2.87 -8.54
N ALA A 109 -2.27 2.20 -8.98
CA ALA A 109 -2.14 1.67 -10.32
C ALA A 109 -3.25 0.66 -10.64
N THR A 110 -3.57 -0.22 -9.69
CA THR A 110 -4.68 -1.19 -9.81
C THR A 110 -6.03 -0.48 -10.00
N VAL A 111 -6.31 0.58 -9.24
CA VAL A 111 -7.55 1.36 -9.39
C VAL A 111 -7.57 2.08 -10.73
N LEU A 112 -6.49 2.76 -11.13
CA LEU A 112 -6.42 3.47 -12.42
C LEU A 112 -6.64 2.52 -13.61
N MET A 113 -6.25 1.25 -13.47
CA MET A 113 -6.41 0.21 -14.46
C MET A 113 -7.82 -0.38 -14.49
N LEU A 114 -8.40 -0.73 -13.35
CA LEU A 114 -9.65 -1.49 -13.28
C LEU A 114 -10.90 -0.61 -13.14
N ALA A 115 -10.79 0.60 -12.60
CA ALA A 115 -11.94 1.50 -12.50
C ALA A 115 -12.51 1.93 -13.87
N PRO A 116 -11.69 2.22 -14.91
CA PRO A 116 -12.23 2.45 -16.26
C PRO A 116 -13.01 1.24 -16.82
N VAL A 117 -12.57 0.01 -16.53
CA VAL A 117 -13.27 -1.21 -16.90
C VAL A 117 -14.61 -1.28 -16.18
N GLY A 118 -14.61 -1.09 -14.85
CA GLY A 118 -15.84 -1.02 -14.05
C GLY A 118 -16.81 0.06 -14.56
N LEU A 119 -16.29 1.22 -14.97
CA LEU A 119 -17.05 2.32 -15.55
C LEU A 119 -17.69 1.93 -16.88
N ALA A 120 -16.91 1.36 -17.80
CA ALA A 120 -17.38 0.94 -19.13
C ALA A 120 -18.48 -0.13 -19.01
N ILE A 121 -18.28 -1.11 -18.12
CA ILE A 121 -19.27 -2.16 -17.86
C ILE A 121 -20.55 -1.55 -17.26
N SER A 122 -20.43 -0.65 -16.30
CA SER A 122 -21.58 0.01 -15.66
C SER A 122 -22.41 0.80 -16.67
N LYS A 123 -21.75 1.55 -17.58
CA LYS A 123 -22.43 2.25 -18.67
C LYS A 123 -23.16 1.29 -19.61
N LYS A 124 -22.52 0.19 -20.00
CA LYS A 124 -23.12 -0.83 -20.87
C LYS A 124 -24.34 -1.49 -20.25
N LEU A 125 -24.33 -1.68 -18.93
CA LEU A 125 -25.43 -2.28 -18.17
C LEU A 125 -26.47 -1.27 -17.68
N ASN A 126 -26.25 0.03 -17.95
CA ASN A 126 -27.07 1.13 -17.49
C ASN A 126 -27.28 1.14 -15.96
N ILE A 127 -26.20 0.88 -15.21
CA ILE A 127 -26.13 0.93 -13.75
C ILE A 127 -25.19 2.03 -13.27
N SER A 128 -25.32 2.44 -12.00
CA SER A 128 -24.39 3.40 -11.41
C SER A 128 -22.98 2.80 -11.29
N PRO A 129 -21.92 3.49 -11.78
CA PRO A 129 -20.54 3.02 -11.65
C PRO A 129 -19.95 3.24 -10.26
N VAL A 130 -20.63 3.97 -9.39
CA VAL A 130 -20.11 4.35 -8.06
C VAL A 130 -19.77 3.12 -7.22
N GLN A 131 -20.71 2.18 -7.10
CA GLN A 131 -20.51 0.99 -6.27
C GLN A 131 -19.37 0.07 -6.78
N PRO A 132 -19.30 -0.31 -8.07
CA PRO A 132 -18.18 -1.12 -8.57
C PRO A 132 -16.83 -0.46 -8.38
N ILE A 133 -16.71 0.84 -8.67
CA ILE A 133 -15.44 1.55 -8.61
C ILE A 133 -14.98 1.72 -7.16
N LEU A 134 -15.89 2.04 -6.22
CA LEU A 134 -15.54 2.11 -4.81
C LEU A 134 -15.18 0.73 -4.24
N ALA A 135 -15.86 -0.34 -4.64
CA ALA A 135 -15.52 -1.71 -4.24
C ALA A 135 -14.12 -2.12 -4.75
N ILE A 136 -13.77 -1.76 -5.99
CA ILE A 136 -12.42 -1.93 -6.54
C ILE A 136 -11.39 -1.19 -5.68
N ALA A 137 -11.65 0.08 -5.32
CA ALA A 137 -10.70 0.89 -4.56
C ALA A 137 -10.42 0.32 -3.16
N VAL A 138 -11.48 0.03 -2.38
CA VAL A 138 -11.31 -0.48 -1.01
C VAL A 138 -10.70 -1.88 -0.97
N SER A 139 -10.99 -2.72 -1.99
CA SER A 139 -10.41 -4.06 -2.10
C SER A 139 -8.95 -4.02 -2.53
N SER A 140 -8.61 -3.12 -3.46
CA SER A 140 -7.23 -2.87 -3.89
C SER A 140 -6.36 -2.42 -2.71
N ASN A 141 -6.80 -1.41 -1.97
CA ASN A 141 -6.06 -0.91 -0.80
C ASN A 141 -5.90 -1.98 0.31
N LEU A 142 -6.94 -2.81 0.56
CA LEU A 142 -6.85 -3.93 1.51
C LEU A 142 -5.74 -4.90 1.13
N GLN A 143 -5.74 -5.37 -0.11
CA GLN A 143 -4.87 -6.44 -0.57
C GLN A 143 -3.43 -5.96 -0.86
N GLY A 144 -3.20 -4.66 -0.97
CA GLY A 144 -1.86 -4.10 -1.05
C GLY A 144 -0.97 -4.53 0.13
N ALA A 145 -1.56 -4.74 1.31
CA ALA A 145 -0.84 -5.26 2.49
C ALA A 145 -0.49 -6.76 2.43
N ALA A 146 -0.92 -7.49 1.40
CA ALA A 146 -0.80 -8.94 1.36
C ALA A 146 0.62 -9.44 1.04
N THR A 147 1.39 -8.72 0.25
CA THR A 147 2.75 -9.12 -0.15
C THR A 147 3.74 -7.97 -0.01
N LEU A 148 5.02 -8.29 -0.06
CA LEU A 148 6.09 -7.30 0.03
C LEU A 148 6.00 -6.19 -1.04
N VAL A 149 5.46 -6.49 -2.22
CA VAL A 149 5.44 -5.58 -3.39
C VAL A 149 4.04 -5.00 -3.71
N GLY A 150 3.04 -5.35 -2.92
CA GLY A 150 1.65 -4.95 -3.18
C GLY A 150 1.35 -3.48 -2.89
N ASP A 151 1.98 -2.90 -1.87
CA ASP A 151 1.82 -1.50 -1.49
C ASP A 151 3.11 -0.94 -0.90
N THR A 152 3.28 0.37 -0.98
CA THR A 152 4.41 1.10 -0.37
C THR A 152 4.53 0.82 1.13
N THR A 153 3.42 0.71 1.85
CA THR A 153 3.41 0.40 3.29
C THR A 153 4.00 -0.97 3.61
N SER A 154 3.76 -1.97 2.76
CA SER A 154 4.35 -3.31 2.89
C SER A 154 5.85 -3.31 2.59
N ILE A 155 6.28 -2.53 1.59
CA ILE A 155 7.70 -2.35 1.27
C ILE A 155 8.43 -1.67 2.43
N LEU A 156 7.82 -0.64 3.05
CA LEU A 156 8.37 0.03 4.24
C LEU A 156 8.49 -0.91 5.44
N LEU A 157 7.45 -1.73 5.68
CA LEU A 157 7.50 -2.76 6.73
C LEU A 157 8.62 -3.76 6.45
N GLY A 158 8.74 -4.22 5.21
CA GLY A 158 9.78 -5.14 4.76
C GLY A 158 11.18 -4.58 4.98
N GLY A 159 11.42 -3.33 4.60
CA GLY A 159 12.69 -2.62 4.86
C GLY A 159 12.99 -2.47 6.35
N HIS A 160 12.00 -2.02 7.15
CA HIS A 160 12.18 -1.80 8.58
C HIS A 160 12.48 -3.09 9.37
N MET A 161 11.80 -4.18 9.03
CA MET A 161 11.93 -5.47 9.73
C MET A 161 12.90 -6.45 9.06
N GLY A 162 13.48 -6.09 7.91
CA GLY A 162 14.33 -6.99 7.12
C GLY A 162 13.58 -8.19 6.55
N LEU A 163 12.28 -8.01 6.18
CA LEU A 163 11.46 -9.10 5.66
C LEU A 163 11.73 -9.35 4.18
N ASP A 164 11.73 -10.63 3.83
CA ASP A 164 11.75 -11.09 2.45
C ASP A 164 10.34 -11.33 1.91
N PHE A 165 10.24 -11.55 0.59
CA PHE A 165 8.97 -11.80 -0.06
C PHE A 165 8.23 -13.02 0.54
N MET A 166 8.96 -14.09 0.86
CA MET A 166 8.37 -15.30 1.44
C MET A 166 7.95 -15.15 2.90
N ASP A 167 8.48 -14.17 3.63
CA ASP A 167 8.06 -13.90 5.01
C ASP A 167 6.62 -13.40 5.08
N PHE A 168 6.10 -12.82 4.00
CA PHE A 168 4.68 -12.49 3.90
C PHE A 168 3.79 -13.73 3.81
N PHE A 169 4.31 -14.89 3.37
CA PHE A 169 3.57 -16.16 3.30
C PHE A 169 3.82 -17.05 4.50
N ALA A 170 5.07 -17.13 4.97
CA ALA A 170 5.44 -17.94 6.13
C ALA A 170 6.53 -17.21 6.94
N TYR A 171 6.19 -16.79 8.15
CA TYR A 171 7.07 -16.01 9.01
C TYR A 171 7.38 -16.77 10.29
N ARG A 172 8.66 -17.13 10.53
CA ARG A 172 9.12 -17.86 11.72
C ARG A 172 8.27 -19.09 12.05
N GLY A 173 7.92 -19.89 11.03
CA GLY A 173 7.10 -21.11 11.19
C GLY A 173 5.61 -20.88 11.42
N ARG A 174 5.12 -19.65 11.27
CA ARG A 174 3.71 -19.26 11.39
C ARG A 174 3.19 -18.73 10.04
N PRO A 175 1.85 -18.72 9.83
CA PRO A 175 1.27 -18.06 8.66
C PRO A 175 1.73 -16.58 8.60
N GLY A 176 2.18 -16.10 7.44
CA GLY A 176 2.57 -14.72 7.25
C GLY A 176 1.37 -13.78 7.04
N LEU A 177 1.65 -12.49 6.86
CA LEU A 177 0.63 -11.45 6.66
C LEU A 177 -0.29 -11.71 5.47
N PHE A 178 0.21 -12.39 4.42
CA PHE A 178 -0.62 -12.79 3.28
C PHE A 178 -1.90 -13.48 3.74
N TRP A 179 -1.80 -14.45 4.60
CA TRP A 179 -2.97 -15.23 5.07
C TRP A 179 -3.90 -14.39 5.95
N VAL A 180 -3.36 -13.48 6.75
CA VAL A 180 -4.13 -12.53 7.56
C VAL A 180 -4.97 -11.62 6.66
N VAL A 181 -4.35 -11.07 5.62
CA VAL A 181 -5.01 -10.18 4.66
C VAL A 181 -6.03 -10.95 3.82
N GLN A 182 -5.70 -12.18 3.36
CA GLN A 182 -6.67 -13.02 2.63
C GLN A 182 -7.89 -13.37 3.48
N ALA A 183 -7.69 -13.70 4.76
CA ALA A 183 -8.81 -13.94 5.68
C ALA A 183 -9.67 -12.66 5.84
N GLY A 184 -9.03 -11.49 5.98
CA GLY A 184 -9.71 -10.20 5.97
C GLY A 184 -10.53 -9.99 4.71
N ALA A 185 -9.94 -10.24 3.53
CA ALA A 185 -10.64 -10.13 2.24
C ALA A 185 -11.84 -11.08 2.14
N LEU A 186 -11.70 -12.31 2.59
CA LEU A 186 -12.81 -13.27 2.63
C LEU A 186 -13.95 -12.79 3.54
N MET A 187 -13.63 -12.19 4.69
CA MET A 187 -14.64 -11.63 5.60
C MET A 187 -15.33 -10.37 5.06
N THR A 188 -14.76 -9.69 4.05
CA THR A 188 -15.46 -8.62 3.36
C THR A 188 -16.50 -9.11 2.34
N VAL A 189 -16.44 -10.38 1.89
CA VAL A 189 -17.39 -10.94 0.91
C VAL A 189 -18.83 -10.92 1.42
N PRO A 190 -19.15 -11.41 2.64
CA PRO A 190 -20.49 -11.29 3.21
C PRO A 190 -20.99 -9.84 3.29
N VAL A 191 -20.08 -8.90 3.63
CA VAL A 191 -20.40 -7.46 3.68
C VAL A 191 -20.79 -6.96 2.29
N MET A 192 -20.00 -7.27 1.26
CA MET A 192 -20.29 -6.89 -0.13
C MET A 192 -21.59 -7.57 -0.64
N LEU A 193 -21.82 -8.83 -0.30
CA LEU A 193 -23.06 -9.54 -0.63
C LEU A 193 -24.30 -8.85 -0.04
N PHE A 194 -24.18 -8.33 1.17
CA PHE A 194 -25.25 -7.57 1.82
C PHE A 194 -25.42 -6.17 1.21
N LEU A 195 -24.33 -5.44 0.97
CA LEU A 195 -24.36 -4.10 0.40
C LEU A 195 -24.95 -4.09 -1.01
N PHE A 196 -24.53 -5.04 -1.87
CA PHE A 196 -24.93 -5.12 -3.28
C PHE A 196 -26.11 -6.05 -3.54
N ARG A 197 -26.86 -6.44 -2.51
CA ARG A 197 -28.01 -7.37 -2.64
C ARG A 197 -29.13 -6.90 -3.57
N LYS A 198 -29.21 -5.59 -3.81
CA LYS A 198 -30.21 -4.97 -4.68
C LYS A 198 -29.82 -4.97 -6.17
N GLU A 199 -28.56 -5.21 -6.50
CA GLU A 199 -28.03 -5.22 -7.86
C GLU A 199 -28.36 -6.55 -8.55
N LYS A 200 -29.51 -6.61 -9.24
CA LYS A 200 -30.07 -7.84 -9.82
C LYS A 200 -29.98 -7.95 -11.37
N GLY A 201 -29.29 -7.00 -12.03
CA GLY A 201 -29.18 -7.02 -13.50
C GLY A 201 -28.51 -8.29 -14.03
N LYS A 202 -28.98 -8.77 -15.20
CA LYS A 202 -28.34 -9.87 -15.94
C LYS A 202 -27.18 -9.35 -16.77
N LEU A 203 -26.13 -10.14 -16.90
CA LEU A 203 -24.96 -9.83 -17.72
C LEU A 203 -25.14 -10.46 -19.12
N TYR A 204 -24.70 -9.73 -20.14
CA TYR A 204 -24.57 -10.21 -21.50
C TYR A 204 -23.08 -10.15 -21.86
N GLY A 205 -22.54 -11.23 -22.40
CA GLY A 205 -21.11 -11.42 -22.65
C GLY A 205 -20.39 -10.20 -23.25
N ALA A 206 -19.16 -9.99 -22.83
CA ALA A 206 -18.28 -8.94 -23.33
C ALA A 206 -17.29 -9.51 -24.36
N ALA A 207 -16.95 -8.71 -25.37
CA ALA A 207 -15.84 -9.03 -26.27
C ALA A 207 -14.53 -8.94 -25.51
N LEU A 208 -13.62 -9.89 -25.76
CA LEU A 208 -12.30 -9.91 -25.10
C LEU A 208 -11.38 -8.86 -25.70
N THR A 209 -10.79 -8.03 -24.86
CA THR A 209 -9.76 -7.07 -25.26
C THR A 209 -8.52 -7.80 -25.76
N PRO A 210 -7.96 -7.46 -26.93
CA PRO A 210 -6.73 -8.04 -27.42
C PRO A 210 -5.54 -7.58 -26.57
N VAL A 211 -4.67 -8.52 -26.19
CA VAL A 211 -3.39 -8.20 -25.54
C VAL A 211 -2.40 -7.73 -26.60
N THR A 212 -1.78 -6.59 -26.36
CA THR A 212 -0.83 -5.99 -27.31
C THR A 212 0.57 -6.62 -27.23
N ASP A 213 1.03 -6.93 -26.00
CA ASP A 213 2.29 -7.59 -25.73
C ASP A 213 2.21 -8.46 -24.47
N TYR A 214 2.83 -9.63 -24.49
CA TYR A 214 2.92 -10.54 -23.36
C TYR A 214 4.21 -10.37 -22.54
N LEU A 215 5.22 -9.65 -23.06
CA LEU A 215 6.50 -9.47 -22.38
C LEU A 215 6.33 -8.82 -21.00
N PRO A 216 5.53 -7.74 -20.81
CA PRO A 216 5.33 -7.14 -19.49
C PRO A 216 4.74 -8.11 -18.46
N THR A 217 3.88 -9.04 -18.88
CA THR A 217 3.36 -10.09 -18.01
C THR A 217 4.47 -11.02 -17.52
N TRP A 218 5.38 -11.42 -18.41
CA TRP A 218 6.51 -12.27 -18.06
C TRP A 218 7.53 -11.53 -17.18
N LEU A 219 7.72 -10.22 -17.39
CA LEU A 219 8.57 -9.39 -16.53
C LEU A 219 8.01 -9.29 -15.12
N LEU A 220 6.71 -9.05 -14.96
CA LEU A 220 6.06 -9.01 -13.65
C LEU A 220 6.16 -10.37 -12.94
N LEU A 221 5.85 -11.46 -13.64
CA LEU A 221 6.01 -12.81 -13.10
C LEU A 221 7.46 -13.12 -12.76
N GLY A 222 8.40 -12.74 -13.62
CA GLY A 222 9.83 -12.89 -13.39
C GLY A 222 10.31 -12.14 -12.15
N THR A 223 9.82 -10.91 -11.93
CA THR A 223 10.09 -10.14 -10.71
C THR A 223 9.66 -10.93 -9.48
N VAL A 224 8.39 -11.37 -9.43
CA VAL A 224 7.85 -12.13 -8.30
C VAL A 224 8.62 -13.44 -8.07
N LEU A 225 8.86 -14.22 -9.13
CA LEU A 225 9.60 -15.47 -9.03
C LEU A 225 11.05 -15.26 -8.56
N SER A 226 11.69 -14.17 -8.99
CA SER A 226 13.05 -13.83 -8.55
C SER A 226 13.09 -13.38 -7.09
N LEU A 227 12.08 -12.65 -6.61
CA LEU A 227 11.93 -12.28 -5.20
C LEU A 227 11.71 -13.54 -4.32
N ILE A 228 10.89 -14.49 -4.80
CA ILE A 228 10.71 -15.78 -4.14
C ILE A 228 12.05 -16.52 -4.07
N ALA A 229 12.76 -16.65 -5.19
CA ALA A 229 14.05 -17.33 -5.23
C ALA A 229 15.09 -16.65 -4.32
N ALA A 230 15.12 -15.32 -4.31
CA ALA A 230 16.02 -14.54 -3.45
C ALA A 230 15.73 -14.74 -1.96
N SER A 231 14.49 -15.05 -1.56
CA SER A 231 14.14 -15.32 -0.16
C SER A 231 14.79 -16.59 0.41
N PHE A 232 15.28 -17.47 -0.47
CA PHE A 232 15.98 -18.69 -0.05
C PHE A 232 17.51 -18.52 -0.04
N ILE A 233 18.04 -17.36 -0.37
CA ILE A 233 19.49 -17.07 -0.37
C ILE A 233 19.87 -16.54 1.02
N PRO A 234 20.64 -17.28 1.82
CA PRO A 234 21.07 -16.81 3.13
C PRO A 234 22.10 -15.69 2.99
N ASN A 235 22.08 -14.74 3.90
CA ASN A 235 23.03 -13.61 3.97
C ASN A 235 23.14 -12.79 2.66
N LYS A 236 22.06 -12.67 1.92
CA LYS A 236 22.03 -11.79 0.74
C LYS A 236 22.18 -10.32 1.14
N PRO A 237 22.75 -9.47 0.27
CA PRO A 237 22.76 -8.02 0.49
C PRO A 237 21.35 -7.46 0.69
N GLU A 238 21.17 -6.53 1.62
CA GLU A 238 19.87 -5.88 1.89
C GLU A 238 19.23 -5.25 0.65
N ILE A 239 20.05 -4.74 -0.27
CA ILE A 239 19.64 -4.10 -1.52
C ILE A 239 19.10 -5.07 -2.59
N THR A 240 19.15 -6.38 -2.37
CA THR A 240 18.85 -7.42 -3.37
C THR A 240 17.44 -7.31 -3.94
N ASN A 241 16.43 -7.08 -3.10
CA ASN A 241 15.03 -6.99 -3.55
C ASN A 241 14.83 -5.78 -4.47
N GLY A 242 15.42 -4.64 -4.13
CA GLY A 242 15.41 -3.43 -4.96
C GLY A 242 16.12 -3.64 -6.30
N LEU A 243 17.28 -4.30 -6.30
CA LEU A 243 18.01 -4.61 -7.53
C LEU A 243 17.20 -5.52 -8.45
N ILE A 244 16.53 -6.55 -7.92
CA ILE A 244 15.65 -7.43 -8.70
C ILE A 244 14.58 -6.60 -9.41
N CYS A 245 13.84 -5.78 -8.66
CA CYS A 245 12.78 -4.94 -9.21
C CYS A 245 13.31 -4.01 -10.31
N MET A 246 14.46 -3.36 -10.08
CA MET A 246 15.10 -2.47 -11.05
C MET A 246 15.58 -3.20 -12.30
N VAL A 247 16.17 -4.39 -12.17
CA VAL A 247 16.66 -5.18 -13.32
C VAL A 247 15.51 -5.54 -14.26
N PHE A 248 14.39 -6.04 -13.72
CA PHE A 248 13.22 -6.38 -14.55
C PHE A 248 12.59 -5.14 -15.18
N PHE A 249 12.51 -4.04 -14.45
CA PHE A 249 12.04 -2.77 -15.01
C PHE A 249 12.93 -2.28 -16.14
N LEU A 250 14.26 -2.22 -15.94
CA LEU A 250 15.20 -1.76 -16.95
C LEU A 250 15.24 -2.69 -18.17
N ALA A 251 15.10 -4.00 -17.98
CA ALA A 251 14.96 -4.95 -19.08
C ALA A 251 13.69 -4.68 -19.90
N GLY A 252 12.56 -4.41 -19.23
CA GLY A 252 11.32 -4.01 -19.90
C GLY A 252 11.47 -2.70 -20.66
N LEU A 253 12.04 -1.69 -20.03
CA LEU A 253 12.29 -0.39 -20.64
C LEU A 253 13.19 -0.49 -21.88
N ALA A 254 14.26 -1.29 -21.80
CA ALA A 254 15.16 -1.54 -22.92
C ALA A 254 14.44 -2.26 -24.08
N ALA A 255 13.61 -3.26 -23.78
CA ALA A 255 12.82 -3.96 -24.79
C ALA A 255 11.82 -3.02 -25.50
N GLU A 256 11.15 -2.14 -24.75
CA GLU A 256 10.24 -1.13 -25.30
C GLU A 256 10.97 -0.09 -26.15
N CYS A 257 12.15 0.37 -25.71
CA CYS A 257 13.01 1.25 -26.52
C CYS A 257 13.39 0.60 -27.85
N GLY A 258 13.72 -0.69 -27.84
CA GLY A 258 14.11 -1.42 -29.05
C GLY A 258 12.96 -1.63 -30.04
N ARG A 259 11.70 -1.76 -29.54
CA ARG A 259 10.52 -2.05 -30.37
C ARG A 259 9.79 -0.79 -30.83
N HIS A 260 9.63 0.19 -29.95
CA HIS A 260 8.75 1.35 -30.14
C HIS A 260 9.50 2.69 -30.08
N GLY A 261 10.82 2.66 -29.93
CA GLY A 261 11.66 3.86 -29.84
C GLY A 261 11.63 4.53 -28.47
N THR A 262 12.38 5.62 -28.35
CA THR A 262 12.59 6.34 -27.06
C THR A 262 11.39 7.13 -26.55
N ALA A 263 10.37 7.37 -27.38
CA ALA A 263 9.19 8.14 -26.98
C ALA A 263 8.39 7.38 -25.89
N LEU A 264 8.10 6.10 -26.10
CA LEU A 264 7.37 5.29 -25.15
C LEU A 264 8.15 5.10 -23.83
N ALA A 265 9.47 4.94 -23.91
CA ALA A 265 10.32 4.86 -22.73
C ALA A 265 10.24 6.13 -21.85
N LYS A 266 10.17 7.32 -22.48
CA LYS A 266 9.96 8.58 -21.74
C LYS A 266 8.61 8.60 -21.04
N ASP A 267 7.57 8.03 -21.64
CA ASP A 267 6.24 7.99 -21.04
C ASP A 267 6.15 6.99 -19.88
N VAL A 268 6.86 5.86 -19.96
CA VAL A 268 7.01 4.90 -18.87
C VAL A 268 7.77 5.53 -17.71
N LEU A 269 8.86 6.24 -17.97
CA LEU A 269 9.62 6.96 -16.93
C LEU A 269 8.78 8.05 -16.25
N LYS A 270 7.89 8.74 -16.96
CA LYS A 270 6.96 9.72 -16.37
C LYS A 270 5.87 9.08 -15.51
N ALA A 271 5.57 7.79 -15.70
CA ALA A 271 4.59 7.07 -14.89
C ALA A 271 5.11 6.72 -13.49
N ILE A 272 6.43 6.78 -13.26
CA ILE A 272 7.02 6.62 -11.93
C ILE A 272 6.58 7.80 -11.05
N ASP A 273 6.08 7.51 -9.86
CA ASP A 273 5.71 8.52 -8.86
C ASP A 273 6.95 9.05 -8.13
N TYR A 274 7.67 9.96 -8.82
CA TYR A 274 8.84 10.63 -8.24
C TYR A 274 8.50 11.45 -6.98
N GLU A 275 7.25 11.89 -6.84
CA GLU A 275 6.81 12.63 -5.66
C GLU A 275 6.83 11.74 -4.42
N THR A 276 6.33 10.51 -4.53
CA THR A 276 6.40 9.54 -3.44
C THR A 276 7.84 9.10 -3.13
N LEU A 277 8.69 8.91 -4.15
CA LEU A 277 10.11 8.60 -3.91
C LEU A 277 10.83 9.73 -3.19
N ALA A 278 10.61 10.97 -3.60
CA ALA A 278 11.19 12.16 -2.98
C ALA A 278 10.65 12.39 -1.55
N LEU A 279 9.35 12.16 -1.35
CA LEU A 279 8.72 12.19 -0.02
C LEU A 279 9.41 11.21 0.92
N LEU A 280 9.58 9.96 0.52
CA LEU A 280 10.20 8.92 1.35
C LEU A 280 11.67 9.22 1.63
N ALA A 281 12.44 9.64 0.64
CA ALA A 281 13.82 10.05 0.85
C ALA A 281 13.94 11.17 1.89
N GLY A 282 13.05 12.18 1.82
CA GLY A 282 12.96 13.25 2.81
C GLY A 282 12.55 12.74 4.19
N LEU A 283 11.54 11.87 4.25
CA LEU A 283 11.05 11.30 5.51
C LEU A 283 12.09 10.43 6.21
N PHE A 284 12.87 9.61 5.52
CA PHE A 284 13.96 8.83 6.14
C PHE A 284 14.93 9.74 6.89
N LEU A 285 15.31 10.88 6.28
CA LEU A 285 16.19 11.84 6.94
C LEU A 285 15.53 12.55 8.12
N VAL A 286 14.25 12.92 7.99
CA VAL A 286 13.48 13.54 9.08
C VAL A 286 13.32 12.56 10.25
N ILE A 287 12.95 11.30 9.98
CA ILE A 287 12.80 10.26 11.00
C ILE A 287 14.13 10.02 11.71
N ARG A 288 15.24 9.91 10.96
CA ARG A 288 16.58 9.75 11.55
C ARG A 288 16.96 10.90 12.44
N GLY A 289 16.60 12.14 12.05
CA GLY A 289 16.85 13.32 12.88
C GLY A 289 16.04 13.32 14.17
N VAL A 290 14.76 12.94 14.08
CA VAL A 290 13.84 12.83 15.22
C VAL A 290 14.29 11.72 16.18
N GLU A 291 14.76 10.60 15.65
CA GLU A 291 15.33 9.48 16.41
C GLU A 291 16.58 9.92 17.18
N ARG A 292 17.53 10.57 16.51
CA ARG A 292 18.80 11.03 17.13
C ARG A 292 18.62 11.99 18.29
N VAL A 293 17.57 12.79 18.30
CA VAL A 293 17.27 13.71 19.40
C VAL A 293 16.38 13.09 20.47
N GLY A 294 16.03 11.79 20.37
CA GLY A 294 15.28 11.04 21.37
C GLY A 294 13.79 11.35 21.40
N ILE A 295 13.19 11.80 20.29
CA ILE A 295 11.73 12.04 20.19
C ILE A 295 11.01 10.72 19.97
N ILE A 296 11.59 9.77 19.21
CA ILE A 296 11.03 8.43 19.03
C ILE A 296 10.89 7.72 20.37
N ASP A 297 11.89 7.85 21.25
CA ASP A 297 11.87 7.28 22.60
C ASP A 297 10.75 7.89 23.45
N ASP A 298 10.59 9.24 23.41
CA ASP A 298 9.52 9.92 24.14
C ASP A 298 8.14 9.41 23.66
N LEU A 299 7.91 9.30 22.34
CA LEU A 299 6.66 8.80 21.78
C LEU A 299 6.41 7.34 22.17
N SER A 300 7.46 6.52 22.17
CA SER A 300 7.40 5.11 22.57
C SER A 300 7.00 4.98 24.04
N HIS A 301 7.58 5.80 24.91
CA HIS A 301 7.21 5.83 26.33
C HIS A 301 5.77 6.31 26.57
N ILE A 302 5.30 7.31 25.82
CA ILE A 302 3.90 7.76 25.89
C ILE A 302 2.96 6.63 25.53
N ILE A 303 3.19 5.95 24.37
CA ILE A 303 2.32 4.85 23.91
C ILE A 303 2.36 3.67 24.89
N THR A 304 3.53 3.31 25.39
CA THR A 304 3.69 2.24 26.40
C THR A 304 2.99 2.61 27.71
N GLY A 305 3.09 3.88 28.14
CA GLY A 305 2.38 4.40 29.29
C GLY A 305 0.86 4.34 29.16
N MET A 306 0.32 4.69 27.97
CA MET A 306 -1.10 4.54 27.66
C MET A 306 -1.57 3.08 27.73
N GLY A 307 -0.70 2.14 27.33
CA GLY A 307 -0.96 0.69 27.45
C GLY A 307 -0.73 0.11 28.85
N GLY A 308 -0.29 0.92 29.83
CA GLY A 308 0.00 0.46 31.17
C GLY A 308 1.03 -0.69 31.25
N GLY A 309 1.93 -0.79 30.29
CA GLY A 309 2.89 -1.89 30.16
C GLY A 309 2.27 -3.21 29.69
N ASN A 310 0.98 -3.26 29.35
CA ASN A 310 0.31 -4.44 28.86
C ASN A 310 0.40 -4.53 27.35
N LEU A 311 1.00 -5.63 26.82
CA LEU A 311 1.18 -5.84 25.39
C LEU A 311 -0.15 -5.81 24.61
N PHE A 312 -1.19 -6.46 25.10
CA PHE A 312 -2.48 -6.53 24.41
C PHE A 312 -3.13 -5.15 24.30
N LEU A 313 -3.12 -4.38 25.40
CA LEU A 313 -3.68 -3.03 25.40
C LEU A 313 -2.87 -2.09 24.49
N THR A 314 -1.54 -2.16 24.54
CA THR A 314 -0.65 -1.39 23.66
C THR A 314 -0.87 -1.75 22.19
N TYR A 315 -0.96 -3.05 21.87
CA TYR A 315 -1.30 -3.53 20.54
C TYR A 315 -2.65 -2.99 20.06
N THR A 316 -3.67 -3.06 20.92
CA THR A 316 -5.02 -2.56 20.62
C THR A 316 -4.99 -1.07 20.32
N ILE A 317 -4.28 -0.28 21.13
CA ILE A 317 -4.12 1.17 20.92
C ILE A 317 -3.43 1.44 19.59
N ILE A 318 -2.31 0.75 19.29
CA ILE A 318 -1.57 0.95 18.04
C ILE A 318 -2.47 0.63 16.83
N VAL A 319 -3.15 -0.51 16.80
CA VAL A 319 -4.01 -0.89 15.67
C VAL A 319 -5.14 0.12 15.46
N TRP A 320 -5.93 0.39 16.50
CA TRP A 320 -7.13 1.21 16.34
C TRP A 320 -6.83 2.70 16.20
N ALA A 321 -5.77 3.21 16.85
CA ALA A 321 -5.29 4.56 16.58
C ALA A 321 -4.80 4.69 15.14
N SER A 322 -4.09 3.68 14.62
CA SER A 322 -3.66 3.66 13.22
C SER A 322 -4.83 3.66 12.25
N VAL A 323 -5.89 2.90 12.52
CA VAL A 323 -7.12 2.92 11.72
C VAL A 323 -7.74 4.31 11.67
N LEU A 324 -7.85 4.97 12.83
CA LEU A 324 -8.48 6.30 12.92
C LEU A 324 -7.63 7.39 12.28
N ILE A 325 -6.32 7.36 12.49
CA ILE A 325 -5.40 8.36 11.94
C ILE A 325 -5.30 8.19 10.42
N SER A 326 -5.11 6.96 9.93
CA SER A 326 -4.99 6.68 8.50
C SER A 326 -6.29 6.93 7.73
N ALA A 327 -7.43 7.06 8.40
CA ALA A 327 -8.67 7.51 7.75
C ALA A 327 -8.56 8.93 7.15
N PHE A 328 -7.63 9.75 7.65
CA PHE A 328 -7.47 11.15 7.25
C PHE A 328 -6.04 11.50 6.80
N VAL A 329 -5.05 10.70 7.20
CA VAL A 329 -3.64 10.84 6.86
C VAL A 329 -3.27 9.75 5.86
N ASP A 330 -2.56 10.10 4.80
CA ASP A 330 -2.02 9.11 3.85
C ASP A 330 -1.22 8.02 4.59
N ASN A 331 -1.48 6.76 4.27
CA ASN A 331 -0.89 5.59 4.92
C ASN A 331 0.64 5.52 4.78
N ILE A 332 1.21 6.07 3.71
CA ILE A 332 2.66 6.02 3.44
C ILE A 332 3.47 6.79 4.48
N PRO A 333 3.30 8.13 4.65
CA PRO A 333 4.05 8.88 5.64
C PRO A 333 3.75 8.43 7.07
N TYR A 334 2.51 8.03 7.35
CA TYR A 334 2.12 7.52 8.65
C TYR A 334 2.90 6.25 9.00
N THR A 335 2.90 5.24 8.12
CA THR A 335 3.60 3.98 8.33
C THR A 335 5.10 4.18 8.47
N ALA A 336 5.71 4.98 7.58
CA ALA A 336 7.15 5.27 7.61
C ALA A 336 7.60 5.81 8.98
N THR A 337 6.79 6.67 9.59
CA THR A 337 7.11 7.27 10.90
C THR A 337 6.79 6.36 12.06
N MET A 338 5.67 5.64 12.00
CA MET A 338 5.23 4.83 13.13
C MET A 338 6.00 3.52 13.28
N LEU A 339 6.62 2.98 12.22
CA LEU A 339 7.42 1.77 12.32
C LEU A 339 8.57 1.89 13.34
N PRO A 340 9.45 2.91 13.30
CA PRO A 340 10.47 3.10 14.32
C PRO A 340 9.90 3.34 15.73
N VAL A 341 8.79 4.08 15.85
CA VAL A 341 8.12 4.31 17.13
C VAL A 341 7.63 2.98 17.74
N VAL A 342 6.98 2.15 16.92
CA VAL A 342 6.48 0.84 17.36
C VAL A 342 7.62 -0.11 17.69
N GLY A 343 8.73 -0.06 16.98
CA GLY A 343 9.98 -0.76 17.34
C GLY A 343 10.49 -0.34 18.72
N GLY A 344 10.51 0.96 19.02
CA GLY A 344 10.85 1.51 20.33
C GLY A 344 9.87 1.09 21.43
N VAL A 345 8.56 1.02 21.14
CA VAL A 345 7.54 0.49 22.07
C VAL A 345 7.82 -0.98 22.39
N ALA A 346 8.13 -1.81 21.38
CA ALA A 346 8.46 -3.22 21.58
C ALA A 346 9.71 -3.38 22.45
N ALA A 347 10.76 -2.59 22.19
CA ALA A 347 11.97 -2.57 22.99
C ALA A 347 11.70 -2.16 24.45
N THR A 348 10.86 -1.15 24.69
CA THR A 348 10.47 -0.68 26.03
C THR A 348 9.67 -1.76 26.79
N LEU A 349 8.81 -2.51 26.09
CA LEU A 349 8.06 -3.62 26.68
C LEU A 349 8.88 -4.90 26.84
N GLY A 350 10.07 -4.99 26.23
CA GLY A 350 10.90 -6.21 26.21
C GLY A 350 10.26 -7.35 25.43
N VAL A 351 9.57 -7.06 24.32
CA VAL A 351 8.86 -8.03 23.50
C VAL A 351 9.32 -7.98 22.04
N ASP A 352 9.05 -9.06 21.28
CA ASP A 352 9.27 -9.06 19.85
C ASP A 352 8.36 -8.02 19.15
N GLN A 353 8.92 -7.25 18.21
CA GLN A 353 8.19 -6.17 17.55
C GLN A 353 7.12 -6.64 16.55
N THR A 354 7.12 -7.92 16.16
CA THR A 354 6.32 -8.45 15.04
C THR A 354 4.83 -8.18 15.20
N VAL A 355 4.25 -8.52 16.37
CA VAL A 355 2.81 -8.34 16.58
C VAL A 355 2.39 -6.87 16.48
N LEU A 356 3.25 -5.96 16.98
CA LEU A 356 2.98 -4.52 16.97
C LEU A 356 3.16 -3.94 15.57
N CYS A 357 4.21 -4.30 14.83
CA CYS A 357 4.48 -3.84 13.48
C CYS A 357 3.45 -4.39 12.47
N PHE A 358 3.06 -5.67 12.58
CA PHE A 358 2.03 -6.26 11.73
C PHE A 358 0.65 -5.67 12.04
N GLY A 359 0.36 -5.42 13.32
CA GLY A 359 -0.84 -4.70 13.73
C GLY A 359 -0.87 -3.27 13.21
N LEU A 360 0.25 -2.55 13.28
CA LEU A 360 0.40 -1.22 12.68
C LEU A 360 0.08 -1.25 11.19
N LEU A 361 0.65 -2.20 10.42
CA LEU A 361 0.39 -2.30 8.99
C LEU A 361 -1.09 -2.54 8.70
N VAL A 362 -1.73 -3.49 9.42
CA VAL A 362 -3.17 -3.75 9.29
C VAL A 362 -3.97 -2.48 9.57
N GLY A 363 -3.68 -1.79 10.67
CA GLY A 363 -4.38 -0.55 11.04
C GLY A 363 -4.16 0.57 10.03
N ALA A 364 -2.92 0.82 9.64
CA ALA A 364 -2.54 1.93 8.76
C ALA A 364 -3.04 1.72 7.33
N THR A 365 -2.80 0.55 6.73
CA THR A 365 -3.18 0.31 5.33
C THR A 365 -4.71 0.20 5.17
N LEU A 366 -5.37 -0.56 6.04
CA LEU A 366 -6.81 -0.77 5.92
C LEU A 366 -7.62 0.44 6.42
N GLY A 367 -7.11 1.18 7.41
CA GLY A 367 -7.75 2.36 7.98
C GLY A 367 -8.04 3.44 6.94
N GLY A 368 -7.16 3.59 5.95
CA GLY A 368 -7.36 4.51 4.82
C GLY A 368 -8.68 4.28 4.07
N ASN A 369 -9.25 3.09 4.13
CA ASN A 369 -10.53 2.78 3.49
C ASN A 369 -11.78 3.34 4.21
N LEU A 370 -11.64 3.92 5.39
CA LEU A 370 -12.77 4.53 6.11
C LEU A 370 -13.31 5.78 5.39
N THR A 371 -12.45 6.56 4.73
CA THR A 371 -12.83 7.81 4.08
C THR A 371 -12.35 7.88 2.63
N PRO A 372 -12.94 8.75 1.80
CA PRO A 372 -12.51 8.91 0.42
C PRO A 372 -11.11 9.54 0.27
N VAL A 373 -10.54 10.09 1.33
CA VAL A 373 -9.24 10.79 1.31
C VAL A 373 -8.13 10.05 2.06
N GLY A 374 -8.46 8.99 2.80
CA GLY A 374 -7.51 8.27 3.64
C GLY A 374 -6.50 7.40 2.88
N ALA A 375 -6.73 7.14 1.59
CA ALA A 375 -5.77 6.42 0.74
C ALA A 375 -5.78 7.00 -0.67
N SER A 376 -4.60 7.04 -1.31
CA SER A 376 -4.42 7.56 -2.67
C SER A 376 -5.27 6.80 -3.71
N ALA A 377 -5.47 5.48 -3.53
CA ALA A 377 -6.36 4.65 -4.35
C ALA A 377 -7.82 5.13 -4.32
N ASN A 378 -8.32 5.54 -3.15
CA ASN A 378 -9.68 6.06 -2.99
C ASN A 378 -9.85 7.42 -3.67
N ILE A 379 -8.83 8.28 -3.55
CA ILE A 379 -8.80 9.59 -4.22
C ILE A 379 -8.84 9.39 -5.74
N ALA A 380 -8.03 8.45 -6.27
CA ALA A 380 -8.01 8.11 -7.69
C ALA A 380 -9.38 7.62 -8.18
N ALA A 381 -10.01 6.71 -7.44
CA ALA A 381 -11.36 6.18 -7.75
C ALA A 381 -12.41 7.29 -7.79
N CYS A 382 -12.45 8.14 -6.76
CA CYS A 382 -13.36 9.30 -6.71
C CYS A 382 -13.05 10.31 -7.83
N GLY A 383 -11.78 10.47 -8.20
CA GLY A 383 -11.34 11.32 -9.31
C GLY A 383 -11.86 10.82 -10.68
N ILE A 384 -11.80 9.50 -10.93
CA ILE A 384 -12.33 8.89 -12.15
C ILE A 384 -13.85 9.10 -12.22
N LEU A 385 -14.55 8.83 -11.12
CA LEU A 385 -16.01 9.02 -11.05
C LEU A 385 -16.40 10.47 -11.32
N ARG A 386 -15.69 11.44 -10.72
CA ARG A 386 -15.94 12.87 -10.92
C ARG A 386 -15.73 13.31 -12.36
N ARG A 387 -14.69 12.82 -13.04
CA ARG A 387 -14.44 13.13 -14.47
C ARG A 387 -15.56 12.64 -15.37
N ASP A 388 -16.24 11.59 -14.97
CA ASP A 388 -17.39 11.00 -15.69
C ASP A 388 -18.77 11.55 -15.22
N GLY A 389 -18.76 12.60 -14.40
CA GLY A 389 -19.98 13.30 -13.95
C GLY A 389 -20.62 12.71 -12.68
N TYR A 390 -19.98 11.77 -12.00
CA TYR A 390 -20.49 11.19 -10.75
C TYR A 390 -19.76 11.79 -9.55
N GLU A 391 -20.46 12.61 -8.77
CA GLU A 391 -19.93 13.10 -7.50
C GLU A 391 -20.22 12.11 -6.37
N VAL A 392 -19.17 11.73 -5.64
CA VAL A 392 -19.26 10.81 -4.50
C VAL A 392 -19.13 11.61 -3.22
N SER A 393 -20.20 11.68 -2.44
CA SER A 393 -20.13 12.28 -1.10
C SER A 393 -19.37 11.37 -0.12
N ALA A 394 -18.79 11.98 0.92
CA ALA A 394 -18.13 11.21 1.98
C ALA A 394 -19.05 10.14 2.59
N GLY A 395 -20.33 10.46 2.80
CA GLY A 395 -21.31 9.51 3.32
C GLY A 395 -21.60 8.33 2.38
N GLN A 396 -21.58 8.55 1.06
CA GLN A 396 -21.72 7.46 0.08
C GLN A 396 -20.50 6.53 0.10
N PHE A 397 -19.30 7.10 0.15
CA PHE A 397 -18.07 6.33 0.28
C PHE A 397 -18.07 5.50 1.58
N MET A 398 -18.34 6.15 2.71
CA MET A 398 -18.31 5.52 4.03
C MET A 398 -19.35 4.39 4.19
N ARG A 399 -20.45 4.40 3.46
CA ARG A 399 -21.43 3.30 3.45
C ARG A 399 -20.82 1.98 2.96
N ILE A 400 -19.83 2.03 2.08
CA ILE A 400 -19.07 0.86 1.60
C ILE A 400 -17.79 0.70 2.42
N GLY A 401 -17.04 1.78 2.57
CA GLY A 401 -15.72 1.79 3.21
C GLY A 401 -15.75 1.34 4.67
N VAL A 402 -16.67 1.87 5.49
CA VAL A 402 -16.70 1.57 6.93
C VAL A 402 -16.98 0.09 7.21
N PRO A 403 -18.09 -0.53 6.74
CA PRO A 403 -18.35 -1.93 7.04
C PRO A 403 -17.30 -2.87 6.41
N PHE A 404 -16.79 -2.53 5.23
CA PHE A 404 -15.70 -3.26 4.59
C PHE A 404 -14.42 -3.23 5.45
N THR A 405 -14.00 -2.04 5.86
CA THR A 405 -12.80 -1.83 6.69
C THR A 405 -12.92 -2.52 8.03
N LEU A 406 -14.06 -2.38 8.72
CA LEU A 406 -14.26 -3.01 10.02
C LEU A 406 -14.17 -4.54 9.94
N ALA A 407 -14.78 -5.15 8.92
CA ALA A 407 -14.68 -6.60 8.72
C ALA A 407 -13.22 -7.03 8.51
N ALA A 408 -12.48 -6.32 7.65
CA ALA A 408 -11.09 -6.64 7.35
C ALA A 408 -10.16 -6.39 8.56
N VAL A 409 -10.29 -5.21 9.20
CA VAL A 409 -9.44 -4.83 10.35
C VAL A 409 -9.68 -5.74 11.55
N LEU A 410 -10.93 -6.04 11.90
CA LEU A 410 -11.24 -6.94 13.01
C LEU A 410 -10.62 -8.32 12.79
N THR A 411 -10.73 -8.84 11.55
CA THR A 411 -10.11 -10.11 11.18
C THR A 411 -8.59 -10.04 11.31
N GLY A 412 -7.97 -9.01 10.74
CA GLY A 412 -6.52 -8.79 10.82
C GLY A 412 -6.04 -8.60 12.27
N TYR A 413 -6.76 -7.80 13.06
CA TYR A 413 -6.47 -7.57 14.47
C TYR A 413 -6.46 -8.87 15.28
N VAL A 414 -7.50 -9.71 15.13
CA VAL A 414 -7.57 -10.99 15.85
C VAL A 414 -6.49 -11.95 15.37
N LEU A 415 -6.30 -12.10 14.07
CA LEU A 415 -5.33 -13.08 13.53
C LEU A 415 -3.89 -12.66 13.80
N CYS A 416 -3.52 -11.39 13.70
CA CYS A 416 -2.20 -10.93 14.08
C CYS A 416 -1.91 -11.21 15.56
N TRP A 417 -2.88 -10.97 16.43
CA TRP A 417 -2.72 -11.30 17.85
C TRP A 417 -2.53 -12.79 18.06
N VAL A 418 -3.40 -13.63 17.50
CA VAL A 418 -3.36 -15.09 17.65
C VAL A 418 -2.05 -15.69 17.10
N PHE A 419 -1.58 -15.19 15.95
CA PHE A 419 -0.39 -15.75 15.32
C PHE A 419 0.91 -15.24 15.95
N TYR A 420 0.98 -13.99 16.41
CA TYR A 420 2.27 -13.37 16.71
C TYR A 420 2.46 -12.91 18.16
N ALA A 421 1.40 -12.78 18.99
CA ALA A 421 1.55 -12.35 20.38
C ALA A 421 2.43 -13.24 21.26
N GLY A 422 2.60 -14.51 20.89
CA GLY A 422 3.45 -15.47 21.59
C GLY A 422 4.83 -15.69 20.94
N LEU A 423 5.29 -14.80 20.06
CA LEU A 423 6.68 -14.82 19.60
C LEU A 423 7.55 -14.25 20.74
N GLY A 424 8.49 -15.06 21.21
CA GLY A 424 9.51 -14.63 22.17
C GLY A 424 10.50 -13.66 21.51
N VAL A 425 11.19 -12.90 22.34
CA VAL A 425 12.32 -12.02 21.94
C VAL A 425 13.46 -12.85 21.38
#